data_7f8edc82d31ad6fb346932f85f425da9
#
_entry.id   7f8edc82d31ad6fb346932f85f425da9
#
_cell.length_a   1.000
_cell.length_b   1.000
_cell.length_c   1.000
_cell.angle_alpha   90.00
_cell.angle_beta   90.00
_cell.angle_gamma   90.00
#
_symmetry.space_group_name_H-M   'P 1'
#
loop_
_entity.id
_entity.type
_entity.pdbx_description
1 polymer ?
#
loop_
_entity_poly.entity_id
_entity_poly.type
_entity_poly.pdbx_seq_one_letter_code
_entity_poly.pdbx_strand_id
1 'polypeptide(L)'
;MGNKRLKRTILQVVNNQMKDPATAYVKEAYDKMRDMGYSSAEAKEAIAAVLLSEMYTMLGEMKEFSEESYRNGLEEMLEDYGLGGQEEPWLGMSEMLKQGYDALDRDFRDPSSIEPWEKAWEIVKEKVRNAEMPLEIYEVDEATDYEYNLEEWISEMTDSYRRMGEDDRCISFCKEVIDTFAWQQFPPSEFKNCIGNCLMELGRLEESDAWYDAWLEEGREPDAVTACTGYWMSRREYGRAEELLDHILKVCEGGNDYDGFYAIGAEYCRQIGQENKAGEFDRMQEEYEERMKEYETEYEDWEMPFFGEGSEQDPWSMEGGLGDMDAKRQQRQEPVVKPKKVYPNDPCPCGSGKKYKKCCGRKE
;
A
#
# COMPACT_ATOMS: atom_id res chain seq x y z
N MET A 1 -13.37 -13.16 12.37
CA MET A 1 -12.68 -11.86 12.17
C MET A 1 -11.68 -11.70 13.31
N GLY A 2 -10.41 -12.04 13.07
CA GLY A 2 -9.34 -11.84 14.05
C GLY A 2 -9.24 -10.35 14.37
N ASN A 3 -8.98 -10.03 15.63
CA ASN A 3 -8.97 -8.66 16.12
C ASN A 3 -7.71 -7.93 15.58
N LYS A 4 -7.80 -7.35 14.37
CA LYS A 4 -6.70 -6.57 13.73
C LYS A 4 -6.05 -5.56 14.70
N ARG A 5 -6.84 -4.99 15.60
CA ARG A 5 -6.35 -4.08 16.64
C ARG A 5 -5.44 -4.79 17.65
N LEU A 6 -5.79 -6.02 18.05
CA LEU A 6 -4.97 -6.81 18.98
C LEU A 6 -3.63 -7.19 18.31
N LYS A 7 -3.67 -7.69 17.06
CA LYS A 7 -2.46 -8.02 16.29
C LYS A 7 -1.51 -6.82 16.25
N ARG A 8 -2.01 -5.64 15.86
CA ARG A 8 -1.21 -4.40 15.80
C ARG A 8 -0.59 -4.04 17.15
N THR A 9 -1.37 -4.15 18.25
CA THR A 9 -0.86 -3.85 19.59
C THR A 9 0.26 -4.80 20.00
N ILE A 10 0.10 -6.11 19.75
CA ILE A 10 1.15 -7.09 20.11
C ILE A 10 2.41 -6.88 19.27
N LEU A 11 2.30 -6.62 17.97
CA LEU A 11 3.45 -6.30 17.12
C LEU A 11 4.18 -5.03 17.59
N GLN A 12 3.45 -4.05 18.10
CA GLN A 12 4.06 -2.85 18.70
C GLN A 12 4.85 -3.18 19.97
N VAL A 13 4.33 -4.09 20.82
CA VAL A 13 5.06 -4.58 22.00
C VAL A 13 6.35 -5.29 21.58
N VAL A 14 6.30 -6.18 20.59
CA VAL A 14 7.50 -6.84 20.04
C VAL A 14 8.52 -5.83 19.54
N ASN A 15 8.09 -4.83 18.77
CA ASN A 15 8.96 -3.75 18.28
C ASN A 15 9.62 -2.96 19.43
N ASN A 16 8.91 -2.74 20.53
CA ASN A 16 9.48 -2.07 21.70
C ASN A 16 10.49 -2.96 22.42
N GLN A 17 10.17 -4.25 22.60
CA GLN A 17 11.08 -5.23 23.21
C GLN A 17 12.39 -5.36 22.43
N MET A 18 12.35 -5.34 21.09
CA MET A 18 13.56 -5.38 20.26
C MET A 18 14.48 -4.16 20.43
N LYS A 19 13.95 -3.04 20.94
CA LYS A 19 14.71 -1.80 21.18
C LYS A 19 15.23 -1.72 22.62
N ASP A 20 14.67 -2.50 23.53
CA ASP A 20 15.00 -2.45 24.97
C ASP A 20 16.18 -3.37 25.27
N PRO A 21 17.28 -2.83 25.85
CA PRO A 21 18.42 -3.66 26.29
C PRO A 21 18.04 -4.74 27.31
N ALA A 22 17.00 -4.55 28.11
CA ALA A 22 16.54 -5.55 29.07
C ALA A 22 15.94 -6.79 28.39
N THR A 23 15.45 -6.65 27.18
CA THR A 23 14.83 -7.73 26.36
C THR A 23 15.64 -8.03 25.10
N ALA A 24 16.96 -7.87 25.16
CA ALA A 24 17.86 -8.08 23.99
C ALA A 24 17.69 -9.47 23.32
N TYR A 25 17.29 -10.49 24.08
CA TYR A 25 17.03 -11.83 23.57
C TYR A 25 15.89 -11.88 22.53
N VAL A 26 14.93 -10.93 22.58
CA VAL A 26 13.88 -10.80 21.56
C VAL A 26 14.49 -10.33 20.23
N LYS A 27 15.41 -9.38 20.29
CA LYS A 27 16.17 -8.93 19.13
C LYS A 27 17.05 -10.04 18.56
N GLU A 28 17.69 -10.82 19.42
CA GLU A 28 18.50 -11.97 19.01
C GLU A 28 17.66 -13.04 18.30
N ALA A 29 16.45 -13.32 18.80
CA ALA A 29 15.52 -14.24 18.14
C ALA A 29 15.09 -13.71 16.77
N TYR A 30 14.75 -12.41 16.69
CA TYR A 30 14.43 -11.76 15.43
C TYR A 30 15.58 -11.84 14.42
N ASP A 31 16.80 -11.51 14.82
CA ASP A 31 17.97 -11.56 13.94
C ASP A 31 18.22 -12.98 13.41
N LYS A 32 18.07 -14.00 14.27
CA LYS A 32 18.17 -15.41 13.84
C LYS A 32 17.10 -15.78 12.81
N MET A 33 15.85 -15.36 13.00
CA MET A 33 14.81 -15.58 12.00
C MET A 33 15.16 -14.91 10.67
N ARG A 34 15.71 -13.68 10.72
CA ARG A 34 16.19 -12.96 9.53
C ARG A 34 17.34 -13.67 8.83
N ASP A 35 18.29 -14.21 9.61
CA ASP A 35 19.42 -15.01 9.10
C ASP A 35 18.95 -16.34 8.46
N MET A 36 17.80 -16.86 8.88
CA MET A 36 17.13 -18.02 8.27
C MET A 36 16.34 -17.67 7.01
N GLY A 37 16.28 -16.39 6.58
CA GLY A 37 15.62 -15.95 5.35
C GLY A 37 14.15 -15.48 5.53
N TYR A 38 13.60 -15.52 6.74
CA TYR A 38 12.24 -15.03 6.98
C TYR A 38 12.15 -13.50 6.87
N SER A 39 11.05 -12.98 6.31
CA SER A 39 10.79 -11.54 6.23
C SER A 39 10.69 -10.89 7.61
N SER A 40 10.83 -9.56 7.68
CA SER A 40 10.66 -8.80 8.92
C SER A 40 9.28 -9.04 9.56
N ALA A 41 8.22 -9.10 8.75
CA ALA A 41 6.87 -9.36 9.21
C ALA A 41 6.72 -10.77 9.80
N GLU A 42 7.17 -11.80 9.07
CA GLU A 42 7.09 -13.19 9.52
C GLU A 42 7.87 -13.41 10.83
N ALA A 43 9.07 -12.86 10.94
CA ALA A 43 9.86 -12.94 12.17
C ALA A 43 9.15 -12.26 13.36
N LYS A 44 8.57 -11.07 13.16
CA LYS A 44 7.81 -10.36 14.20
C LYS A 44 6.53 -11.10 14.57
N GLU A 45 5.82 -11.67 13.61
CA GLU A 45 4.60 -12.43 13.85
C GLU A 45 4.87 -13.73 14.62
N ALA A 46 5.93 -14.45 14.30
CA ALA A 46 6.36 -15.63 15.04
C ALA A 46 6.67 -15.29 16.51
N ILE A 47 7.45 -14.24 16.74
CA ILE A 47 7.74 -13.73 18.09
C ILE A 47 6.46 -13.28 18.81
N ALA A 48 5.56 -12.60 18.12
CA ALA A 48 4.28 -12.17 18.66
C ALA A 48 3.39 -13.35 19.09
N ALA A 49 3.44 -14.48 18.36
CA ALA A 49 2.71 -15.69 18.73
C ALA A 49 3.23 -16.27 20.06
N VAL A 50 4.56 -16.32 20.24
CA VAL A 50 5.17 -16.78 21.50
C VAL A 50 4.78 -15.85 22.66
N LEU A 51 4.87 -14.53 22.46
CA LEU A 51 4.46 -13.55 23.47
C LEU A 51 2.98 -13.70 23.85
N LEU A 52 2.09 -13.91 22.87
CA LEU A 52 0.67 -14.18 23.13
C LEU A 52 0.46 -15.46 23.93
N SER A 53 1.18 -16.53 23.63
CA SER A 53 1.11 -17.80 24.38
C SER A 53 1.48 -17.60 25.84
N GLU A 54 2.58 -16.87 26.11
CA GLU A 54 2.99 -16.56 27.48
C GLU A 54 1.95 -15.70 28.20
N MET A 55 1.37 -14.68 27.53
CA MET A 55 0.30 -13.87 28.09
C MET A 55 -0.96 -14.70 28.42
N TYR A 56 -1.33 -15.67 27.59
CA TYR A 56 -2.45 -16.57 27.88
C TYR A 56 -2.16 -17.47 29.09
N THR A 57 -0.95 -17.99 29.21
CA THR A 57 -0.52 -18.82 30.34
C THR A 57 -0.57 -17.97 31.64
N MET A 58 -0.02 -16.77 31.61
CA MET A 58 -0.04 -15.83 32.72
C MET A 58 -1.49 -15.54 33.19
N LEU A 59 -2.37 -15.21 32.25
CA LEU A 59 -3.77 -14.88 32.56
C LEU A 59 -4.58 -16.11 33.02
N GLY A 60 -4.37 -17.27 32.40
CA GLY A 60 -5.08 -18.51 32.69
C GLY A 60 -4.70 -19.10 34.05
N GLU A 61 -3.44 -19.00 34.44
CA GLU A 61 -2.92 -19.58 35.68
C GLU A 61 -2.76 -18.56 36.80
N MET A 62 -3.13 -17.28 36.58
CA MET A 62 -2.92 -16.17 37.52
C MET A 62 -1.47 -16.09 38.04
N LYS A 63 -0.52 -16.28 37.12
CA LYS A 63 0.93 -16.20 37.40
C LYS A 63 1.49 -14.87 36.91
N GLU A 64 2.62 -14.48 37.47
CA GLU A 64 3.43 -13.36 36.95
C GLU A 64 4.08 -13.77 35.62
N PHE A 65 4.43 -12.77 34.77
CA PHE A 65 5.18 -12.98 33.54
C PHE A 65 6.52 -13.66 33.84
N SER A 66 6.82 -14.73 33.13
CA SER A 66 8.06 -15.47 33.27
C SER A 66 8.99 -15.19 32.11
N GLU A 67 10.05 -14.41 32.36
CA GLU A 67 11.07 -14.17 31.36
C GLU A 67 11.74 -15.47 30.89
N GLU A 68 11.96 -16.44 31.81
CA GLU A 68 12.53 -17.75 31.49
C GLU A 68 11.62 -18.56 30.55
N SER A 69 10.31 -18.58 30.83
CA SER A 69 9.31 -19.24 29.96
C SER A 69 9.28 -18.60 28.57
N TYR A 70 9.29 -17.28 28.52
CA TYR A 70 9.27 -16.54 27.24
C TYR A 70 10.54 -16.80 26.41
N ARG A 71 11.74 -16.82 27.05
CA ARG A 71 13.00 -17.19 26.38
C ARG A 71 12.97 -18.62 25.82
N ASN A 72 12.50 -19.56 26.62
CA ASN A 72 12.37 -20.96 26.19
C ASN A 72 11.39 -21.09 25.01
N GLY A 73 10.27 -20.40 25.06
CA GLY A 73 9.31 -20.36 23.95
C GLY A 73 9.89 -19.78 22.65
N LEU A 74 10.76 -18.76 22.77
CA LEU A 74 11.49 -18.22 21.60
C LEU A 74 12.54 -19.22 21.06
N GLU A 75 13.20 -19.98 21.93
CA GLU A 75 14.13 -21.03 21.51
C GLU A 75 13.41 -22.17 20.82
N GLU A 76 12.29 -22.67 21.39
CA GLU A 76 11.43 -23.68 20.76
C GLU A 76 10.92 -23.20 19.39
N MET A 77 10.42 -21.97 19.30
CA MET A 77 10.03 -21.37 18.03
C MET A 77 11.16 -21.41 17.01
N LEU A 78 12.38 -21.00 17.38
CA LEU A 78 13.53 -21.01 16.47
C LEU A 78 13.91 -22.43 16.03
N GLU A 79 13.78 -23.44 16.91
CA GLU A 79 13.99 -24.83 16.56
C GLU A 79 12.91 -25.32 15.57
N ASP A 80 11.65 -25.01 15.80
CA ASP A 80 10.55 -25.40 14.91
C ASP A 80 10.69 -24.77 13.52
N TYR A 81 11.05 -23.50 13.44
CA TYR A 81 11.33 -22.81 12.17
C TYR A 81 12.62 -23.30 11.51
N GLY A 82 13.61 -23.71 12.27
CA GLY A 82 14.89 -24.25 11.75
C GLY A 82 14.81 -25.73 11.31
N LEU A 83 13.94 -26.54 11.94
CA LEU A 83 13.74 -27.95 11.63
C LEU A 83 12.67 -28.19 10.56
N GLY A 84 11.77 -27.23 10.40
CA GLY A 84 10.60 -27.35 9.54
C GLY A 84 10.92 -27.11 8.08
N GLY A 85 11.96 -27.60 7.48
CA GLY A 85 12.22 -27.71 6.02
C GLY A 85 11.31 -26.85 5.09
N GLN A 86 10.81 -25.71 5.59
CA GLN A 86 10.00 -24.78 4.83
C GLN A 86 10.93 -24.08 3.84
N GLU A 87 10.56 -24.09 2.60
CA GLU A 87 11.12 -23.22 1.57
C GLU A 87 11.24 -21.83 2.18
N GLU A 88 12.47 -21.30 2.24
CA GLU A 88 12.79 -20.00 2.81
C GLU A 88 11.89 -18.93 2.16
N PRO A 89 10.98 -18.28 2.92
CA PRO A 89 9.83 -17.57 2.30
C PRO A 89 10.21 -16.45 1.36
N TRP A 90 11.33 -15.78 1.61
CA TRP A 90 11.82 -14.65 0.81
C TRP A 90 13.35 -14.73 0.60
N LEU A 91 13.88 -15.96 0.49
CA LEU A 91 15.32 -16.18 0.39
C LEU A 91 15.94 -15.39 -0.76
N GLY A 92 16.90 -14.57 -0.44
CA GLY A 92 17.67 -13.80 -1.40
C GLY A 92 16.96 -12.55 -1.93
N MET A 93 15.69 -12.29 -1.58
CA MET A 93 14.93 -11.14 -2.08
C MET A 93 15.66 -9.82 -1.81
N SER A 94 16.02 -9.54 -0.54
CA SER A 94 16.73 -8.32 -0.13
C SER A 94 18.05 -8.13 -0.88
N GLU A 95 18.80 -9.21 -1.08
CA GLU A 95 20.07 -9.15 -1.80
C GLU A 95 19.87 -8.88 -3.30
N MET A 96 18.85 -9.51 -3.92
CA MET A 96 18.52 -9.29 -5.34
C MET A 96 18.06 -7.86 -5.59
N LEU A 97 17.19 -7.32 -4.70
CA LEU A 97 16.76 -5.92 -4.80
C LEU A 97 17.92 -4.97 -4.66
N LYS A 98 18.77 -5.18 -3.64
CA LYS A 98 19.97 -4.38 -3.42
C LYS A 98 20.93 -4.42 -4.61
N GLN A 99 21.17 -5.57 -5.20
CA GLN A 99 22.04 -5.67 -6.38
C GLN A 99 21.52 -4.84 -7.55
N GLY A 100 20.22 -4.83 -7.77
CA GLY A 100 19.61 -4.01 -8.79
C GLY A 100 19.74 -2.51 -8.53
N TYR A 101 19.44 -2.07 -7.29
CA TYR A 101 19.60 -0.66 -6.91
C TYR A 101 21.07 -0.21 -6.91
N ASP A 102 22.00 -1.04 -6.41
CA ASP A 102 23.44 -0.75 -6.47
C ASP A 102 23.96 -0.60 -7.92
N ALA A 103 23.32 -1.28 -8.88
CA ALA A 103 23.64 -1.12 -10.29
C ALA A 103 23.12 0.24 -10.81
N LEU A 104 21.89 0.62 -10.52
CA LEU A 104 21.30 1.90 -10.93
C LEU A 104 21.99 3.11 -10.29
N ASP A 105 22.45 2.98 -9.04
CA ASP A 105 23.20 4.03 -8.37
C ASP A 105 24.56 4.33 -9.07
N ARG A 106 25.15 3.31 -9.72
CA ARG A 106 26.37 3.48 -10.52
C ARG A 106 26.08 4.11 -11.88
N ASP A 107 25.06 3.63 -12.54
CA ASP A 107 24.54 4.14 -13.82
C ASP A 107 23.05 3.79 -13.94
N PHE A 108 22.20 4.81 -14.01
CA PHE A 108 20.73 4.67 -14.11
C PHE A 108 20.26 3.87 -15.35
N ARG A 109 21.17 3.51 -16.26
CA ARG A 109 20.96 2.66 -17.43
C ARG A 109 21.76 1.34 -17.36
N ASP A 110 22.27 0.98 -16.20
CA ASP A 110 23.06 -0.25 -16.08
C ASP A 110 22.15 -1.49 -16.25
N PRO A 111 22.30 -2.25 -17.34
CA PRO A 111 21.44 -3.42 -17.60
C PRO A 111 21.65 -4.55 -16.57
N SER A 112 22.70 -4.47 -15.76
CA SER A 112 22.94 -5.46 -14.71
C SER A 112 21.96 -5.36 -13.54
N SER A 113 21.11 -4.32 -13.47
CA SER A 113 20.02 -4.22 -12.51
C SER A 113 18.90 -5.22 -12.78
N ILE A 114 18.66 -5.57 -14.05
CA ILE A 114 17.48 -6.32 -14.47
C ILE A 114 17.53 -7.80 -14.05
N GLU A 115 18.65 -8.49 -14.26
CA GLU A 115 18.72 -9.94 -13.98
C GLU A 115 18.44 -10.29 -12.49
N PRO A 116 18.99 -9.59 -11.48
CA PRO A 116 18.61 -9.81 -10.10
C PRO A 116 17.14 -9.52 -9.83
N TRP A 117 16.60 -8.45 -10.40
CA TRP A 117 15.20 -8.07 -10.22
C TRP A 117 14.21 -9.04 -10.88
N GLU A 118 14.53 -9.60 -12.05
CA GLU A 118 13.73 -10.66 -12.65
C GLU A 118 13.69 -11.91 -11.77
N LYS A 119 14.79 -12.26 -11.10
CA LYS A 119 14.81 -13.37 -10.14
C LYS A 119 13.97 -13.07 -8.90
N ALA A 120 14.03 -11.84 -8.40
CA ALA A 120 13.17 -11.38 -7.31
C ALA A 120 11.69 -11.43 -7.69
N TRP A 121 11.37 -11.05 -8.93
CA TRP A 121 10.01 -11.12 -9.47
C TRP A 121 9.45 -12.55 -9.52
N GLU A 122 10.27 -13.55 -9.85
CA GLU A 122 9.85 -14.95 -9.79
C GLU A 122 9.44 -15.38 -8.37
N ILE A 123 10.15 -14.90 -7.33
CA ILE A 123 9.80 -15.16 -5.93
C ILE A 123 8.41 -14.55 -5.62
N VAL A 124 8.18 -13.29 -6.01
CA VAL A 124 6.88 -12.63 -5.81
C VAL A 124 5.75 -13.40 -6.50
N LYS A 125 5.94 -13.75 -7.79
CA LYS A 125 4.93 -14.51 -8.56
C LYS A 125 4.60 -15.85 -7.90
N GLU A 126 5.61 -16.54 -7.38
CA GLU A 126 5.40 -17.81 -6.69
C GLU A 126 4.61 -17.64 -5.39
N LYS A 127 4.93 -16.62 -4.60
CA LYS A 127 4.20 -16.28 -3.37
C LYS A 127 2.74 -15.97 -3.63
N VAL A 128 2.47 -15.08 -4.61
CA VAL A 128 1.09 -14.71 -4.98
C VAL A 128 0.32 -15.92 -5.53
N ARG A 129 0.94 -16.76 -6.34
CA ARG A 129 0.32 -17.97 -6.90
C ARG A 129 -0.06 -18.99 -5.82
N ASN A 130 0.76 -19.11 -4.77
CA ASN A 130 0.56 -20.06 -3.67
C ASN A 130 -0.36 -19.50 -2.57
N ALA A 131 -0.81 -18.27 -2.67
CA ALA A 131 -1.76 -17.69 -1.74
C ALA A 131 -3.14 -18.35 -1.86
N GLU A 132 -3.84 -18.49 -0.73
CA GLU A 132 -5.19 -19.06 -0.69
C GLU A 132 -6.24 -18.23 -1.43
N MET A 133 -5.99 -16.93 -1.57
CA MET A 133 -6.86 -15.95 -2.23
C MET A 133 -6.01 -15.06 -3.14
N PRO A 134 -6.60 -14.51 -4.23
CA PRO A 134 -5.93 -13.48 -5.02
C PRO A 134 -5.54 -12.28 -4.15
N LEU A 135 -4.30 -11.82 -4.25
CA LEU A 135 -3.75 -10.73 -3.45
C LEU A 135 -3.65 -9.44 -4.27
N GLU A 136 -3.94 -8.33 -3.63
CA GLU A 136 -3.55 -6.99 -4.09
C GLU A 136 -2.05 -6.78 -3.83
N ILE A 137 -1.40 -5.91 -4.60
CA ILE A 137 0.03 -5.63 -4.42
C ILE A 137 0.34 -5.11 -3.01
N TYR A 138 -0.48 -4.19 -2.49
CA TYR A 138 -0.32 -3.63 -1.15
C TYR A 138 -0.50 -4.68 -0.03
N GLU A 139 -1.27 -5.76 -0.26
CA GLU A 139 -1.43 -6.83 0.74
C GLU A 139 -0.14 -7.64 0.88
N VAL A 140 0.62 -7.78 -0.20
CA VAL A 140 1.95 -8.41 -0.17
C VAL A 140 2.96 -7.50 0.53
N ASP A 141 2.93 -6.20 0.26
CA ASP A 141 3.75 -5.21 0.97
C ASP A 141 3.42 -5.19 2.47
N GLU A 142 2.14 -5.16 2.83
CA GLU A 142 1.70 -5.22 4.24
C GLU A 142 2.14 -6.53 4.91
N ALA A 143 2.11 -7.67 4.19
CA ALA A 143 2.56 -8.96 4.70
C ALA A 143 4.07 -9.02 4.95
N THR A 144 4.87 -8.21 4.26
CA THR A 144 6.31 -8.08 4.48
C THR A 144 6.69 -6.88 5.38
N ASP A 145 5.70 -6.21 5.99
CA ASP A 145 5.89 -4.98 6.77
C ASP A 145 6.57 -3.87 5.94
N TYR A 146 6.24 -3.83 4.64
CA TYR A 146 6.81 -2.93 3.62
C TYR A 146 8.34 -3.05 3.47
N GLU A 147 8.92 -4.20 3.83
CA GLU A 147 10.36 -4.42 3.75
C GLU A 147 10.90 -4.25 2.34
N TYR A 148 10.12 -4.69 1.35
CA TYR A 148 10.54 -4.70 -0.06
C TYR A 148 9.96 -3.56 -0.88
N ASN A 149 8.89 -2.89 -0.39
CA ASN A 149 8.20 -1.81 -1.10
C ASN A 149 7.94 -2.18 -2.57
N LEU A 150 7.16 -3.25 -2.75
CA LEU A 150 6.99 -3.91 -4.06
C LEU A 150 6.43 -2.97 -5.12
N GLU A 151 5.49 -2.10 -4.74
CA GLU A 151 4.87 -1.16 -5.68
C GLU A 151 5.94 -0.23 -6.28
N GLU A 152 6.77 0.39 -5.45
CA GLU A 152 7.84 1.28 -5.89
C GLU A 152 8.89 0.51 -6.70
N TRP A 153 9.30 -0.67 -6.24
CA TRP A 153 10.29 -1.48 -6.94
C TRP A 153 9.79 -1.95 -8.32
N ILE A 154 8.54 -2.39 -8.44
CA ILE A 154 7.95 -2.83 -9.72
C ILE A 154 7.85 -1.66 -10.69
N SER A 155 7.46 -0.47 -10.22
CA SER A 155 7.49 0.76 -11.00
C SER A 155 8.90 1.09 -11.50
N GLU A 156 9.90 1.05 -10.61
CA GLU A 156 11.31 1.29 -10.97
C GLU A 156 11.84 0.27 -11.99
N MET A 157 11.39 -0.98 -11.90
CA MET A 157 11.74 -2.02 -12.89
C MET A 157 11.14 -1.73 -14.27
N THR A 158 9.89 -1.26 -14.35
CA THR A 158 9.27 -0.79 -15.60
C THR A 158 10.05 0.37 -16.21
N ASP A 159 10.40 1.35 -15.39
CA ASP A 159 11.17 2.51 -15.82
C ASP A 159 12.57 2.12 -16.30
N SER A 160 13.19 1.13 -15.66
CA SER A 160 14.50 0.61 -16.06
C SER A 160 14.46 -0.02 -17.44
N TYR A 161 13.46 -0.85 -17.76
CA TYR A 161 13.27 -1.38 -19.11
C TYR A 161 13.14 -0.25 -20.14
N ARG A 162 12.33 0.76 -19.86
CA ARG A 162 12.13 1.90 -20.77
C ARG A 162 13.39 2.73 -20.98
N ARG A 163 14.13 3.03 -19.91
CA ARG A 163 15.41 3.76 -19.99
C ARG A 163 16.46 3.05 -20.83
N MET A 164 16.38 1.71 -20.88
CA MET A 164 17.28 0.89 -21.71
C MET A 164 16.76 0.67 -23.15
N GLY A 165 15.54 1.13 -23.46
CA GLY A 165 14.91 0.91 -24.77
C GLY A 165 14.41 -0.53 -24.97
N GLU A 166 14.17 -1.26 -23.88
CA GLU A 166 13.69 -2.64 -23.85
C GLU A 166 12.14 -2.69 -23.80
N ASP A 167 11.49 -1.89 -24.67
CA ASP A 167 10.03 -1.65 -24.59
C ASP A 167 9.20 -2.94 -24.75
N ASP A 168 9.62 -3.91 -25.58
CA ASP A 168 8.92 -5.20 -25.70
C ASP A 168 8.99 -6.02 -24.40
N ARG A 169 10.12 -5.97 -23.67
CA ARG A 169 10.24 -6.60 -22.35
C ARG A 169 9.40 -5.88 -21.31
N CYS A 170 9.38 -4.55 -21.34
CA CYS A 170 8.54 -3.73 -20.49
C CYS A 170 7.05 -4.09 -20.66
N ILE A 171 6.57 -4.19 -21.92
CA ILE A 171 5.20 -4.61 -22.22
C ILE A 171 4.90 -5.99 -21.63
N SER A 172 5.83 -6.95 -21.80
CA SER A 172 5.65 -8.31 -21.27
C SER A 172 5.58 -8.31 -19.75
N PHE A 173 6.48 -7.58 -19.09
CA PHE A 173 6.53 -7.44 -17.64
C PHE A 173 5.27 -6.77 -17.09
N CYS A 174 4.83 -5.64 -17.64
CA CYS A 174 3.60 -4.97 -17.23
C CYS A 174 2.37 -5.89 -17.32
N LYS A 175 2.28 -6.71 -18.37
CA LYS A 175 1.22 -7.71 -18.51
C LYS A 175 1.29 -8.78 -17.42
N GLU A 176 2.49 -9.28 -17.11
CA GLU A 176 2.68 -10.22 -16.02
C GLU A 176 2.25 -9.63 -14.68
N VAL A 177 2.59 -8.35 -14.41
CA VAL A 177 2.17 -7.64 -13.19
C VAL A 177 0.65 -7.56 -13.12
N ILE A 178 -0.01 -7.16 -14.22
CA ILE A 178 -1.47 -7.07 -14.29
C ILE A 178 -2.12 -8.45 -14.03
N ASP A 179 -1.53 -9.52 -14.57
CA ASP A 179 -2.07 -10.88 -14.44
C ASP A 179 -1.75 -11.52 -13.08
N THR A 180 -0.75 -11.01 -12.35
CA THR A 180 -0.28 -11.58 -11.09
C THR A 180 -1.13 -11.16 -9.90
N PHE A 181 -1.53 -9.90 -9.82
CA PHE A 181 -2.25 -9.35 -8.67
C PHE A 181 -3.75 -9.20 -8.92
N ALA A 182 -4.50 -9.13 -7.83
CA ALA A 182 -5.90 -8.71 -7.86
C ALA A 182 -5.96 -7.17 -7.85
N TRP A 183 -6.81 -6.59 -8.69
CA TRP A 183 -6.95 -5.15 -8.86
C TRP A 183 -8.38 -4.69 -8.54
N GLN A 184 -8.86 -5.02 -7.34
CA GLN A 184 -10.23 -4.72 -6.92
C GLN A 184 -10.36 -3.33 -6.28
N GLN A 185 -9.32 -2.89 -5.59
CA GLN A 185 -9.31 -1.58 -4.92
C GLN A 185 -8.58 -0.52 -5.74
N PHE A 186 -7.41 -0.88 -6.28
CA PHE A 186 -6.57 0.01 -7.06
C PHE A 186 -6.39 -0.59 -8.45
N PRO A 187 -6.92 0.05 -9.51
CA PRO A 187 -6.76 -0.46 -10.87
C PRO A 187 -5.29 -0.37 -11.32
N PRO A 188 -4.80 -1.29 -12.20
CA PRO A 188 -3.42 -1.31 -12.70
C PRO A 188 -3.15 -0.23 -13.75
N SER A 189 -3.59 1.00 -13.48
CA SER A 189 -3.63 2.09 -14.46
C SER A 189 -2.25 2.50 -14.93
N GLU A 190 -1.27 2.51 -14.04
CA GLU A 190 0.13 2.81 -14.36
C GLU A 190 0.69 1.82 -15.37
N PHE A 191 0.52 0.51 -15.11
CA PHE A 191 1.02 -0.54 -15.99
C PHE A 191 0.30 -0.56 -17.34
N LYS A 192 -1.01 -0.31 -17.37
CA LYS A 192 -1.78 -0.16 -18.62
C LYS A 192 -1.30 1.02 -19.44
N ASN A 193 -1.06 2.16 -18.82
CA ASN A 193 -0.51 3.34 -19.48
C ASN A 193 0.91 3.08 -20.00
N CYS A 194 1.74 2.38 -19.22
CA CYS A 194 3.09 2.00 -19.63
C CYS A 194 3.07 1.13 -20.88
N ILE A 195 2.21 0.11 -20.97
CA ILE A 195 2.06 -0.73 -22.16
C ILE A 195 1.71 0.11 -23.40
N GLY A 196 0.72 1.00 -23.27
CA GLY A 196 0.32 1.86 -24.38
C GLY A 196 1.43 2.78 -24.87
N ASN A 197 2.17 3.37 -23.94
CA ASN A 197 3.32 4.23 -24.24
C ASN A 197 4.47 3.44 -24.89
N CYS A 198 4.81 2.25 -24.41
CA CYS A 198 5.83 1.40 -25.04
C CYS A 198 5.44 0.98 -26.47
N LEU A 199 4.17 0.65 -26.70
CA LEU A 199 3.68 0.37 -28.06
C LEU A 199 3.85 1.58 -29.00
N MET A 200 3.60 2.78 -28.49
CA MET A 200 3.81 4.02 -29.25
C MET A 200 5.29 4.27 -29.54
N GLU A 201 6.19 4.10 -28.58
CA GLU A 201 7.64 4.26 -28.76
C GLU A 201 8.21 3.25 -29.78
N LEU A 202 7.68 2.02 -29.81
CA LEU A 202 8.01 1.00 -30.81
C LEU A 202 7.44 1.32 -32.19
N GLY A 203 6.66 2.39 -32.36
CA GLY A 203 5.99 2.74 -33.61
C GLY A 203 4.80 1.82 -33.95
N ARG A 204 4.34 0.97 -33.02
CA ARG A 204 3.20 0.06 -33.16
C ARG A 204 1.88 0.81 -32.89
N LEU A 205 1.65 1.86 -33.67
CA LEU A 205 0.62 2.85 -33.39
C LEU A 205 -0.80 2.27 -33.44
N GLU A 206 -1.09 1.36 -34.38
CA GLU A 206 -2.41 0.71 -34.47
C GLU A 206 -2.68 -0.16 -33.24
N GLU A 207 -1.66 -0.82 -32.70
CA GLU A 207 -1.80 -1.63 -31.48
C GLU A 207 -1.95 -0.74 -30.25
N SER A 208 -1.23 0.38 -30.19
CA SER A 208 -1.38 1.37 -29.12
C SER A 208 -2.78 1.98 -29.14
N ASP A 209 -3.29 2.40 -30.31
CA ASP A 209 -4.65 2.92 -30.47
C ASP A 209 -5.69 1.91 -29.97
N ALA A 210 -5.57 0.64 -30.39
CA ALA A 210 -6.47 -0.43 -29.96
C ALA A 210 -6.38 -0.73 -28.44
N TRP A 211 -5.19 -0.61 -27.87
CA TRP A 211 -4.97 -0.79 -26.43
C TRP A 211 -5.69 0.25 -25.58
N TYR A 212 -5.54 1.53 -25.90
CA TYR A 212 -6.21 2.60 -25.20
C TYR A 212 -7.73 2.59 -25.40
N ASP A 213 -8.19 2.22 -26.60
CA ASP A 213 -9.62 2.03 -26.87
C ASP A 213 -10.22 0.91 -26.01
N ALA A 214 -9.55 -0.24 -25.94
CA ALA A 214 -9.98 -1.37 -25.13
C ALA A 214 -10.00 -0.99 -23.64
N TRP A 215 -9.03 -0.22 -23.15
CA TRP A 215 -9.01 0.23 -21.77
C TRP A 215 -10.20 1.13 -21.43
N LEU A 216 -10.60 2.04 -22.34
CA LEU A 216 -11.80 2.88 -22.17
C LEU A 216 -13.10 2.08 -22.23
N GLU A 217 -13.12 0.95 -22.96
CA GLU A 217 -14.27 0.03 -23.02
C GLU A 217 -14.46 -0.75 -21.71
N GLU A 218 -13.37 -1.09 -21.00
CA GLU A 218 -13.42 -1.74 -19.68
C GLU A 218 -14.04 -0.81 -18.63
N GLY A 219 -13.76 0.49 -18.67
CA GLY A 219 -14.28 1.49 -17.77
C GLY A 219 -13.71 2.88 -18.03
N ARG A 220 -14.45 3.89 -17.58
CA ARG A 220 -14.03 5.31 -17.62
C ARG A 220 -13.62 5.76 -16.21
N GLU A 221 -12.74 4.98 -15.57
CA GLU A 221 -12.15 5.39 -14.30
C GLU A 221 -11.24 6.62 -14.52
N PRO A 222 -11.04 7.47 -13.50
CA PRO A 222 -10.27 8.71 -13.63
C PRO A 222 -8.92 8.55 -14.32
N ASP A 223 -8.14 7.56 -13.91
CA ASP A 223 -6.82 7.28 -14.47
C ASP A 223 -6.89 6.92 -15.97
N ALA A 224 -7.84 6.05 -16.35
CA ALA A 224 -8.04 5.64 -17.73
C ALA A 224 -8.37 6.85 -18.61
N VAL A 225 -9.29 7.71 -18.14
CA VAL A 225 -9.72 8.89 -18.89
C VAL A 225 -8.54 9.88 -19.02
N THR A 226 -7.79 10.12 -17.95
CA THR A 226 -6.64 11.02 -17.97
C THR A 226 -5.53 10.51 -18.89
N ALA A 227 -5.13 9.24 -18.76
CA ALA A 227 -4.11 8.62 -19.58
C ALA A 227 -4.50 8.60 -21.07
N CYS A 228 -5.74 8.21 -21.39
CA CYS A 228 -6.22 8.17 -22.77
C CYS A 228 -6.35 9.58 -23.37
N THR A 229 -6.72 10.59 -22.58
CA THR A 229 -6.74 11.99 -23.05
C THR A 229 -5.33 12.41 -23.45
N GLY A 230 -4.33 12.20 -22.58
CA GLY A 230 -2.92 12.50 -22.88
C GLY A 230 -2.42 11.73 -24.10
N TYR A 231 -2.77 10.47 -24.24
CA TYR A 231 -2.43 9.67 -25.41
C TYR A 231 -2.98 10.27 -26.71
N TRP A 232 -4.29 10.57 -26.77
CA TRP A 232 -4.90 11.13 -27.99
C TRP A 232 -4.37 12.53 -28.33
N MET A 233 -3.98 13.31 -27.31
CA MET A 233 -3.28 14.58 -27.52
C MET A 233 -1.92 14.37 -28.17
N SER A 234 -1.13 13.38 -27.71
CA SER A 234 0.18 13.07 -28.29
C SER A 234 0.06 12.59 -29.75
N ARG A 235 -1.03 11.90 -30.07
CA ARG A 235 -1.40 11.46 -31.43
C ARG A 235 -1.98 12.59 -32.29
N ARG A 236 -2.21 13.78 -31.72
CA ARG A 236 -2.90 14.92 -32.35
C ARG A 236 -4.34 14.62 -32.76
N GLU A 237 -4.95 13.60 -32.15
CA GLU A 237 -6.36 13.25 -32.32
C GLU A 237 -7.24 14.08 -31.36
N TYR A 238 -7.15 15.41 -31.53
CA TYR A 238 -7.75 16.38 -30.60
C TYR A 238 -9.26 16.22 -30.42
N GLY A 239 -9.97 15.73 -31.45
CA GLY A 239 -11.41 15.47 -31.32
C GLY A 239 -11.73 14.34 -30.32
N ARG A 240 -10.88 13.31 -30.26
CA ARG A 240 -11.01 12.22 -29.29
C ARG A 240 -10.64 12.69 -27.88
N ALA A 241 -9.57 13.48 -27.77
CA ALA A 241 -9.16 14.08 -26.50
C ALA A 241 -10.26 15.03 -25.97
N GLU A 242 -10.91 15.83 -26.83
CA GLU A 242 -11.98 16.74 -26.45
C GLU A 242 -13.21 16.00 -25.91
N GLU A 243 -13.59 14.87 -26.52
CA GLU A 243 -14.68 14.02 -26.02
C GLU A 243 -14.41 13.52 -24.59
N LEU A 244 -13.17 13.10 -24.31
CA LEU A 244 -12.78 12.67 -22.99
C LEU A 244 -12.70 13.84 -22.00
N LEU A 245 -12.22 15.00 -22.43
CA LEU A 245 -12.20 16.21 -21.62
C LEU A 245 -13.60 16.67 -21.24
N ASP A 246 -14.57 16.61 -22.17
CA ASP A 246 -15.98 16.87 -21.87
C ASP A 246 -16.54 15.90 -20.83
N HIS A 247 -16.08 14.65 -20.84
CA HIS A 247 -16.42 13.68 -19.81
C HIS A 247 -15.84 14.07 -18.44
N ILE A 248 -14.55 14.47 -18.41
CA ILE A 248 -13.86 14.96 -17.20
C ILE A 248 -14.65 16.12 -16.59
N LEU A 249 -14.98 17.14 -17.39
CA LEU A 249 -15.70 18.32 -16.90
C LEU A 249 -17.05 17.96 -16.28
N LYS A 250 -17.82 17.06 -16.90
CA LYS A 250 -19.09 16.58 -16.34
C LYS A 250 -18.92 15.84 -15.01
N VAL A 251 -17.83 15.11 -14.85
CA VAL A 251 -17.49 14.42 -13.61
C VAL A 251 -17.13 15.43 -12.51
N CYS A 252 -16.33 16.45 -12.84
CA CYS A 252 -15.96 17.52 -11.92
C CYS A 252 -17.17 18.37 -11.49
N GLU A 253 -18.05 18.74 -12.43
CA GLU A 253 -19.32 19.43 -12.11
C GLU A 253 -20.18 18.63 -11.12
N GLY A 254 -20.11 17.30 -11.15
CA GLY A 254 -20.75 16.40 -10.20
C GLY A 254 -20.05 16.32 -8.83
N GLY A 255 -18.96 17.07 -8.60
CA GLY A 255 -18.20 17.06 -7.35
C GLY A 255 -17.34 15.81 -7.17
N ASN A 256 -16.93 15.17 -8.26
CA ASN A 256 -16.08 14.00 -8.29
C ASN A 256 -14.78 14.32 -9.04
N ASP A 257 -14.20 15.48 -8.79
CA ASP A 257 -12.91 15.86 -9.31
C ASP A 257 -11.79 14.90 -8.80
N TYR A 258 -10.74 14.80 -9.58
CA TYR A 258 -9.67 13.87 -9.39
C TYR A 258 -8.33 14.53 -9.76
N ASP A 259 -7.26 14.15 -9.08
CA ASP A 259 -5.93 14.66 -9.38
C ASP A 259 -5.56 14.44 -10.85
N GLY A 260 -4.98 15.47 -11.46
CA GLY A 260 -4.61 15.46 -12.87
C GLY A 260 -5.73 15.81 -13.86
N PHE A 261 -7.02 15.82 -13.47
CA PHE A 261 -8.11 16.20 -14.39
C PHE A 261 -7.96 17.60 -14.91
N TYR A 262 -7.68 18.55 -14.04
CA TYR A 262 -7.50 19.94 -14.44
C TYR A 262 -6.17 20.16 -15.15
N ALA A 263 -5.12 19.49 -14.73
CA ALA A 263 -3.82 19.55 -15.37
C ALA A 263 -3.86 19.10 -16.84
N ILE A 264 -4.52 17.97 -17.13
CA ILE A 264 -4.67 17.48 -18.51
C ILE A 264 -5.55 18.41 -19.35
N GLY A 265 -6.59 19.03 -18.75
CA GLY A 265 -7.42 20.04 -19.40
C GLY A 265 -6.65 21.30 -19.75
N ALA A 266 -5.79 21.80 -18.86
CA ALA A 266 -4.90 22.92 -19.09
C ALA A 266 -3.94 22.64 -20.26
N GLU A 267 -3.30 21.45 -20.25
CA GLU A 267 -2.39 21.03 -21.30
C GLU A 267 -3.09 20.93 -22.67
N TYR A 268 -4.27 20.34 -22.74
CA TYR A 268 -5.09 20.31 -23.95
C TYR A 268 -5.33 21.72 -24.49
N CYS A 269 -5.80 22.63 -23.65
CA CYS A 269 -6.09 24.01 -24.05
C CYS A 269 -4.85 24.75 -24.57
N ARG A 270 -3.66 24.54 -23.98
CA ARG A 270 -2.40 25.08 -24.48
C ARG A 270 -2.05 24.54 -25.86
N GLN A 271 -2.20 23.24 -26.08
CA GLN A 271 -1.89 22.61 -27.38
C GLN A 271 -2.76 23.13 -28.51
N ILE A 272 -4.04 23.48 -28.22
CA ILE A 272 -4.95 24.07 -29.23
C ILE A 272 -4.96 25.61 -29.23
N GLY A 273 -4.07 26.27 -28.48
CA GLY A 273 -3.92 27.73 -28.44
C GLY A 273 -4.97 28.50 -27.64
N GLN A 274 -5.66 27.83 -26.71
CA GLN A 274 -6.70 28.43 -25.86
C GLN A 274 -6.13 28.84 -24.47
N GLU A 275 -5.15 29.73 -24.43
CA GLU A 275 -4.43 30.12 -23.21
C GLU A 275 -5.33 30.61 -22.07
N ASN A 276 -6.41 31.32 -22.35
CA ASN A 276 -7.34 31.80 -21.31
C ASN A 276 -8.02 30.64 -20.59
N LYS A 277 -8.45 29.61 -21.33
CA LYS A 277 -9.07 28.40 -20.75
C LYS A 277 -8.03 27.57 -20.02
N ALA A 278 -6.80 27.48 -20.53
CA ALA A 278 -5.71 26.82 -19.81
C ALA A 278 -5.51 27.44 -18.42
N GLY A 279 -5.48 28.78 -18.33
CA GLY A 279 -5.39 29.48 -17.05
C GLY A 279 -6.62 29.32 -16.13
N GLU A 280 -7.79 28.96 -16.67
CA GLU A 280 -8.95 28.58 -15.86
C GLU A 280 -8.76 27.19 -15.24
N PHE A 281 -8.29 26.22 -16.02
CA PHE A 281 -7.96 24.88 -15.53
C PHE A 281 -6.83 24.91 -14.51
N ASP A 282 -5.77 25.73 -14.71
CA ASP A 282 -4.68 25.87 -13.73
C ASP A 282 -5.23 26.32 -12.36
N ARG A 283 -6.15 27.30 -12.34
CA ARG A 283 -6.76 27.75 -11.09
C ARG A 283 -7.62 26.65 -10.44
N MET A 284 -8.35 25.86 -11.25
CA MET A 284 -9.13 24.75 -10.73
C MET A 284 -8.23 23.66 -10.12
N GLN A 285 -7.05 23.43 -10.70
CA GLN A 285 -6.05 22.51 -10.14
C GLN A 285 -5.51 23.04 -8.81
N GLU A 286 -5.14 24.32 -8.73
CA GLU A 286 -4.69 24.96 -7.48
C GLU A 286 -5.76 24.86 -6.38
N GLU A 287 -7.02 25.14 -6.71
CA GLU A 287 -8.14 25.02 -5.77
C GLU A 287 -8.37 23.57 -5.31
N TYR A 288 -8.18 22.60 -6.19
CA TYR A 288 -8.23 21.17 -5.86
C TYR A 288 -7.12 20.79 -4.87
N GLU A 289 -5.88 21.17 -5.17
CA GLU A 289 -4.71 20.89 -4.31
C GLU A 289 -4.83 21.56 -2.93
N GLU A 290 -5.35 22.79 -2.87
CA GLU A 290 -5.61 23.45 -1.59
C GLU A 290 -6.65 22.69 -0.75
N ARG A 291 -7.74 22.22 -1.36
CA ARG A 291 -8.74 21.38 -0.67
C ARG A 291 -8.14 20.05 -0.19
N MET A 292 -7.28 19.42 -0.98
CA MET A 292 -6.65 18.16 -0.59
C MET A 292 -5.69 18.34 0.58
N LYS A 293 -4.92 19.44 0.63
CA LYS A 293 -4.07 19.80 1.77
C LYS A 293 -4.88 20.03 3.05
N GLU A 294 -6.06 20.65 2.96
CA GLU A 294 -6.95 20.78 4.12
C GLU A 294 -7.41 19.40 4.64
N TYR A 295 -7.69 18.46 3.73
CA TYR A 295 -8.01 17.08 4.12
C TYR A 295 -6.81 16.37 4.78
N GLU A 296 -5.60 16.51 4.25
CA GLU A 296 -4.40 15.90 4.81
C GLU A 296 -4.10 16.45 6.22
N THR A 297 -4.21 17.77 6.43
CA THR A 297 -4.00 18.37 7.75
C THR A 297 -5.06 17.96 8.77
N GLU A 298 -6.32 17.74 8.37
CA GLU A 298 -7.34 17.15 9.26
C GLU A 298 -6.98 15.70 9.66
N TYR A 299 -6.20 14.98 8.85
CA TYR A 299 -5.75 13.62 9.15
C TYR A 299 -4.47 13.58 9.98
N GLU A 300 -3.55 14.54 9.80
CA GLU A 300 -2.35 14.68 10.64
C GLU A 300 -2.69 15.08 12.07
N ASP A 301 -3.71 15.90 12.29
CA ASP A 301 -4.25 16.21 13.62
C ASP A 301 -4.94 15.00 14.28
N TRP A 302 -5.12 13.91 13.55
CA TRP A 302 -5.62 12.63 14.04
C TRP A 302 -4.46 11.68 14.41
N GLU A 303 -3.29 12.20 14.73
CA GLU A 303 -2.33 11.44 15.50
C GLU A 303 -3.07 10.89 16.73
N MET A 304 -3.20 9.56 16.78
CA MET A 304 -3.53 8.90 18.04
C MET A 304 -2.66 9.54 19.11
N PRO A 305 -3.21 9.91 20.28
CA PRO A 305 -2.39 10.53 21.31
C PRO A 305 -1.14 9.69 21.46
N PHE A 306 -0.06 10.19 20.90
CA PHE A 306 1.28 9.72 21.14
C PHE A 306 1.41 9.84 22.65
N PHE A 307 1.54 8.74 23.34
CA PHE A 307 1.95 8.76 24.73
C PHE A 307 3.33 9.40 24.72
N GLY A 308 3.32 10.73 24.98
CA GLY A 308 4.52 11.53 24.95
C GLY A 308 5.55 10.91 25.87
N GLU A 309 6.79 10.90 25.45
CA GLU A 309 7.94 10.78 26.33
C GLU A 309 7.78 11.83 27.43
N GLY A 310 7.34 11.42 28.62
CA GLY A 310 7.32 12.31 29.78
C GLY A 310 6.14 12.24 30.73
N SER A 311 5.20 11.31 30.64
CA SER A 311 4.31 11.07 31.78
C SER A 311 4.81 9.85 32.57
N GLU A 312 5.27 10.07 33.78
CA GLU A 312 5.64 9.06 34.79
C GLU A 312 4.43 8.17 35.23
N GLN A 313 3.51 7.89 34.32
CA GLN A 313 2.42 6.94 34.52
C GLN A 313 2.40 5.99 33.35
N ASP A 314 3.38 5.10 33.35
CA ASP A 314 3.35 3.86 32.59
C ASP A 314 2.11 3.05 33.01
N PRO A 315 1.13 2.79 32.11
CA PRO A 315 -0.04 1.96 32.43
C PRO A 315 0.32 0.54 32.85
N TRP A 316 1.60 0.16 32.73
CA TRP A 316 2.16 -1.14 33.06
C TRP A 316 3.08 -1.12 34.29
N SER A 317 3.25 0.04 34.97
CA SER A 317 3.92 0.03 36.27
C SER A 317 3.03 -0.72 37.27
N MET A 318 3.47 -1.86 37.73
CA MET A 318 2.78 -2.77 38.65
C MET A 318 2.62 -2.24 40.10
N GLU A 319 2.66 -0.94 40.34
CA GLU A 319 2.43 -0.37 41.67
C GLU A 319 0.99 0.07 41.96
N GLY A 320 0.06 -0.10 40.99
CA GLY A 320 -1.37 0.14 41.19
C GLY A 320 -2.13 -1.17 41.31
N GLY A 321 -2.31 -1.67 42.51
CA GLY A 321 -3.00 -2.94 42.82
C GLY A 321 -4.39 -3.01 42.20
N LEU A 322 -4.78 -4.23 41.82
CA LEU A 322 -6.08 -4.69 41.27
C LEU A 322 -7.34 -4.20 42.03
N GLY A 323 -7.20 -3.41 43.10
CA GLY A 323 -8.32 -2.95 43.94
C GLY A 323 -9.15 -1.78 43.36
N ASP A 324 -8.67 -1.06 42.35
CA ASP A 324 -9.33 0.17 41.88
C ASP A 324 -10.13 0.00 40.56
N MET A 325 -10.08 -1.17 39.95
CA MET A 325 -10.85 -1.44 38.71
C MET A 325 -12.32 -1.74 38.96
N ASP A 326 -12.67 -2.31 40.11
CA ASP A 326 -14.06 -2.64 40.44
C ASP A 326 -14.90 -1.43 40.89
N ALA A 327 -14.29 -0.42 41.48
CA ALA A 327 -14.98 0.81 41.88
C ALA A 327 -15.34 1.74 40.71
N LYS A 328 -14.57 1.70 39.62
CA LYS A 328 -14.85 2.45 38.36
C LYS A 328 -15.85 1.76 37.44
N ARG A 329 -16.16 0.51 37.69
CA ARG A 329 -17.12 -0.28 36.86
C ARG A 329 -18.58 0.07 37.15
N GLN A 330 -18.88 0.66 38.33
CA GLN A 330 -20.26 1.00 38.74
C GLN A 330 -20.72 2.41 38.33
N GLN A 331 -19.86 3.24 37.70
CA GLN A 331 -20.22 4.58 37.23
C GLN A 331 -20.10 4.74 35.70
N ARG A 332 -20.09 3.67 34.91
CA ARG A 332 -20.20 3.82 33.47
C ARG A 332 -21.64 4.17 33.12
N GLN A 333 -21.89 5.44 32.88
CA GLN A 333 -23.01 5.88 32.05
C GLN A 333 -22.91 5.16 30.71
N GLU A 334 -24.07 4.75 30.15
CA GLU A 334 -24.15 4.09 28.86
C GLU A 334 -23.31 4.87 27.83
N PRO A 335 -22.51 4.17 27.00
CA PRO A 335 -21.68 4.85 26.00
C PRO A 335 -22.63 5.57 25.04
N VAL A 336 -22.50 6.88 24.96
CA VAL A 336 -23.11 7.68 23.89
C VAL A 336 -22.49 7.15 22.60
N VAL A 337 -23.24 6.33 21.88
CA VAL A 337 -22.85 5.81 20.57
C VAL A 337 -22.82 7.01 19.64
N LYS A 338 -21.66 7.62 19.48
CA LYS A 338 -21.48 8.62 18.42
C LYS A 338 -21.75 7.91 17.09
N PRO A 339 -22.59 8.47 16.20
CA PRO A 339 -22.87 7.86 14.91
C PRO A 339 -21.55 7.63 14.18
N LYS A 340 -21.35 6.41 13.65
CA LYS A 340 -20.15 6.02 12.91
C LYS A 340 -19.96 7.01 11.76
N LYS A 341 -18.86 7.75 11.78
CA LYS A 341 -18.52 8.70 10.71
C LYS A 341 -18.37 7.91 9.41
N VAL A 342 -19.16 8.22 8.41
CA VAL A 342 -19.15 7.54 7.11
C VAL A 342 -18.36 8.42 6.15
N TYR A 343 -17.31 7.85 5.56
CA TYR A 343 -16.44 8.57 4.64
C TYR A 343 -17.01 8.58 3.22
N PRO A 344 -16.59 9.52 2.37
CA PRO A 344 -17.13 9.66 1.01
C PRO A 344 -17.03 8.39 0.16
N ASN A 345 -15.99 7.59 0.36
CA ASN A 345 -15.75 6.35 -0.38
C ASN A 345 -16.30 5.09 0.29
N ASP A 346 -16.77 5.19 1.53
CA ASP A 346 -17.35 4.04 2.25
C ASP A 346 -18.63 3.55 1.59
N PRO A 347 -18.97 2.24 1.73
CA PRO A 347 -20.28 1.75 1.36
C PRO A 347 -21.37 2.55 2.07
N CYS A 348 -22.36 3.01 1.33
CA CYS A 348 -23.42 3.84 1.89
C CYS A 348 -24.22 3.05 2.94
N PRO A 349 -24.39 3.57 4.17
CA PRO A 349 -25.13 2.89 5.24
C PRO A 349 -26.61 2.64 4.91
N CYS A 350 -27.15 3.25 3.84
CA CYS A 350 -28.51 2.96 3.37
C CYS A 350 -28.66 1.58 2.67
N GLY A 351 -27.56 0.82 2.52
CA GLY A 351 -27.60 -0.51 1.90
C GLY A 351 -27.74 -0.53 0.38
N SER A 352 -27.54 0.63 -0.31
CA SER A 352 -27.67 0.75 -1.77
C SER A 352 -26.53 0.11 -2.57
N GLY A 353 -25.43 -0.32 -1.91
CA GLY A 353 -24.22 -0.82 -2.55
C GLY A 353 -23.38 0.26 -3.25
N LYS A 354 -23.78 1.54 -3.17
CA LYS A 354 -23.03 2.66 -3.73
C LYS A 354 -22.12 3.30 -2.67
N LYS A 355 -21.02 3.94 -3.10
CA LYS A 355 -20.18 4.75 -2.21
C LYS A 355 -21.04 5.89 -1.60
N TYR A 356 -20.76 6.25 -0.33
CA TYR A 356 -21.54 7.25 0.41
C TYR A 356 -21.68 8.57 -0.36
N LYS A 357 -20.59 9.09 -0.94
CA LYS A 357 -20.59 10.30 -1.77
C LYS A 357 -21.47 10.23 -3.02
N LYS A 358 -21.74 9.03 -3.51
CA LYS A 358 -22.61 8.80 -4.68
C LYS A 358 -24.06 8.43 -4.30
N CYS A 359 -24.40 8.52 -3.00
CA CYS A 359 -25.72 8.17 -2.48
C CYS A 359 -26.19 9.19 -1.43
N CYS A 360 -26.21 8.83 -0.14
CA CYS A 360 -26.73 9.69 0.93
C CYS A 360 -25.79 10.85 1.33
N GLY A 361 -24.52 10.79 0.95
CA GLY A 361 -23.57 11.89 1.16
C GLY A 361 -23.60 12.97 0.09
N ARG A 362 -24.51 12.87 -0.90
CA ARG A 362 -24.71 13.90 -1.91
C ARG A 362 -25.37 15.09 -1.24
N LYS A 363 -24.67 16.21 -1.07
CA LYS A 363 -25.27 17.48 -0.69
C LYS A 363 -26.08 17.99 -1.89
N GLU A 364 -27.38 18.27 -1.69
CA GLU A 364 -28.19 18.98 -2.65
C GLU A 364 -27.72 20.42 -2.79
#